data_2d0fcb1c380608498ff11ee7d2906c6f
#
_entry.id   2d0fcb1c380608498ff11ee7d2906c6f
#
_cell.length_a   1.000
_cell.length_b   1.000
_cell.length_c   1.000
_cell.angle_alpha   90.00
_cell.angle_beta   90.00
_cell.angle_gamma   90.00
#
_symmetry.space_group_name_H-M   'P 1'
#
loop_
_entity.id
_entity.type
_entity.pdbx_description
1 polymer ?
#
loop_
_entity_poly.entity_id
_entity_poly.type
_entity_poly.pdbx_seq_one_letter_code
_entity_poly.pdbx_strand_id
1 'polypeptide(L)'
;MNWKTTLTAAGLASAMIAAPALAETVKWDMANEYQATSIHGQAQAVFAETARDASGGSIDITSHFGGSIGYKSKEHFDAVADGALPIANTSMGQVAGIEPMFLLSSLPFLVGSASEAQTLWDVAKPYYEEVFARNNQILLYASPWPPAGIWAKKAIVSGDSLAGVKVRAWDASGTSTLQTAGAAAIQMSWADVVPQLASGGIDGVLTSAEGGTNAKFWEHLTHFSAINYSMSLNMTHVNKDAYDALSDDQRAALSTAAQAASDEAWGALATRVAENFAEMEANGITVIKDVPSEFLGLLSTSGASVYSDWLKKVGADGEAILAAYRAQR
;
A
#
# COMPACT_ATOMS: atom_id res chain seq x y z
N MET A 1 1.05 86.28 -42.74
CA MET A 1 2.15 85.53 -42.09
C MET A 1 1.44 84.41 -41.32
N ASN A 2 1.41 83.19 -41.84
CA ASN A 2 0.64 82.03 -41.30
C ASN A 2 1.67 81.09 -40.62
N TRP A 3 1.54 80.92 -39.31
CA TRP A 3 2.31 79.93 -38.56
C TRP A 3 1.44 78.70 -38.32
N LYS A 4 1.84 77.58 -38.93
CA LYS A 4 1.24 76.29 -38.67
C LYS A 4 2.05 75.57 -37.58
N THR A 5 1.43 75.34 -36.47
CA THR A 5 1.98 74.53 -35.34
C THR A 5 1.61 73.08 -35.59
N THR A 6 2.63 72.22 -35.80
CA THR A 6 2.48 70.78 -35.94
C THR A 6 2.61 70.17 -34.53
N LEU A 7 1.53 69.57 -33.98
CA LEU A 7 1.54 68.74 -32.78
C LEU A 7 1.98 67.33 -33.15
N THR A 8 3.10 66.91 -32.63
CA THR A 8 3.56 65.53 -32.70
C THR A 8 2.98 64.75 -31.47
N ALA A 9 2.09 63.83 -31.72
CA ALA A 9 1.57 62.92 -30.68
C ALA A 9 2.57 61.80 -30.49
N ALA A 10 3.22 61.76 -29.31
CA ALA A 10 4.07 60.66 -28.86
C ALA A 10 3.14 59.58 -28.23
N GLY A 11 2.94 58.47 -28.93
CA GLY A 11 2.24 57.32 -28.42
C GLY A 11 3.10 56.55 -27.40
N LEU A 12 2.70 56.56 -26.13
CA LEU A 12 3.24 55.67 -25.13
C LEU A 12 2.68 54.25 -25.34
N ALA A 13 3.49 53.35 -25.86
CA ALA A 13 3.19 51.93 -25.88
C ALA A 13 3.41 51.38 -24.44
N SER A 14 2.32 51.19 -23.70
CA SER A 14 2.35 50.46 -22.41
C SER A 14 2.55 48.99 -22.69
N ALA A 15 3.76 48.48 -22.45
CA ALA A 15 4.03 47.05 -22.41
C ALA A 15 3.31 46.47 -21.17
N MET A 16 2.18 45.78 -21.38
CA MET A 16 1.58 44.96 -20.37
C MET A 16 2.53 43.78 -20.08
N ILE A 17 3.26 43.86 -18.98
CA ILE A 17 3.94 42.71 -18.40
C ILE A 17 2.84 41.81 -17.86
N ALA A 18 2.51 40.73 -18.60
CA ALA A 18 1.65 39.67 -18.11
C ALA A 18 2.38 39.06 -16.88
N ALA A 19 1.89 39.36 -15.69
CA ALA A 19 2.28 38.64 -14.49
C ALA A 19 1.96 37.15 -14.72
N PRO A 20 2.88 36.22 -14.41
CA PRO A 20 2.54 34.81 -14.47
C PRO A 20 1.32 34.58 -13.59
N ALA A 21 0.23 34.07 -14.16
CA ALA A 21 -0.91 33.62 -13.39
C ALA A 21 -0.37 32.55 -12.43
N LEU A 22 -0.38 32.83 -11.13
CA LEU A 22 -0.11 31.82 -10.11
C LEU A 22 -1.15 30.72 -10.35
N ALA A 23 -0.70 29.54 -10.73
CA ALA A 23 -1.59 28.39 -10.87
C ALA A 23 -2.31 28.20 -9.53
N GLU A 24 -3.63 28.00 -9.58
CA GLU A 24 -4.42 27.72 -8.39
C GLU A 24 -3.83 26.52 -7.65
N THR A 25 -3.63 26.65 -6.33
CA THR A 25 -3.08 25.58 -5.53
C THR A 25 -4.07 24.42 -5.47
N VAL A 26 -3.64 23.27 -5.96
CA VAL A 26 -4.40 22.02 -5.89
C VAL A 26 -4.28 21.48 -4.45
N LYS A 27 -5.43 21.30 -3.78
CA LYS A 27 -5.49 20.76 -2.41
C LYS A 27 -6.14 19.39 -2.42
N TRP A 28 -5.42 18.38 -1.98
CA TRP A 28 -5.91 17.01 -1.91
C TRP A 28 -5.84 16.47 -0.49
N ASP A 29 -6.89 15.74 -0.10
CA ASP A 29 -6.91 14.90 1.08
C ASP A 29 -6.52 13.47 0.69
N MET A 30 -5.42 12.96 1.27
CA MET A 30 -4.90 11.62 0.99
C MET A 30 -5.24 10.65 2.11
N ALA A 31 -6.07 9.64 1.81
CA ALA A 31 -6.49 8.63 2.76
C ALA A 31 -5.44 7.52 2.95
N ASN A 32 -5.25 7.09 4.21
CA ASN A 32 -4.46 5.92 4.57
C ASN A 32 -5.05 5.27 5.84
N GLU A 33 -5.31 3.95 5.79
CA GLU A 33 -5.85 3.21 6.95
C GLU A 33 -4.78 2.90 8.01
N TYR A 34 -3.49 3.08 7.68
CA TYR A 34 -2.36 2.75 8.56
C TYR A 34 -1.80 3.97 9.29
N GLN A 35 -0.95 3.72 10.31
CA GLN A 35 -0.34 4.77 11.13
C GLN A 35 0.73 5.55 10.36
N ALA A 36 0.95 6.82 10.73
CA ALA A 36 1.99 7.68 10.15
C ALA A 36 3.42 7.12 10.34
N THR A 37 3.63 6.31 11.38
CA THR A 37 4.92 5.67 11.70
C THR A 37 5.22 4.43 10.87
N SER A 38 4.23 3.89 10.15
CA SER A 38 4.44 2.75 9.26
C SER A 38 5.28 3.12 8.03
N ILE A 39 5.89 2.13 7.38
CA ILE A 39 6.58 2.30 6.09
C ILE A 39 5.71 3.09 5.11
N HIS A 40 4.41 2.75 5.02
CA HIS A 40 3.46 3.40 4.12
C HIS A 40 3.17 4.84 4.54
N GLY A 41 3.08 5.11 5.85
CA GLY A 41 2.86 6.44 6.38
C GLY A 41 4.07 7.36 6.17
N GLN A 42 5.28 6.84 6.36
CA GLN A 42 6.52 7.57 6.10
C GLN A 42 6.70 7.88 4.62
N ALA A 43 6.49 6.90 3.75
CA ALA A 43 6.52 7.12 2.30
C ALA A 43 5.45 8.13 1.84
N GLN A 44 4.26 8.11 2.43
CA GLN A 44 3.23 9.11 2.16
C GLN A 44 3.64 10.52 2.60
N ALA A 45 4.33 10.67 3.73
CA ALA A 45 4.84 11.96 4.19
C ALA A 45 5.90 12.51 3.21
N VAL A 46 6.84 11.64 2.77
CA VAL A 46 7.83 11.99 1.73
C VAL A 46 7.14 12.39 0.42
N PHE A 47 6.10 11.65 0.00
CA PHE A 47 5.32 11.97 -1.19
C PHE A 47 4.70 13.37 -1.10
N ALA A 48 3.99 13.67 -0.01
CA ALA A 48 3.31 14.95 0.16
C ALA A 48 4.28 16.13 0.23
N GLU A 49 5.39 15.99 0.96
CA GLU A 49 6.44 17.00 1.07
C GLU A 49 7.12 17.25 -0.29
N THR A 50 7.55 16.19 -0.96
CA THR A 50 8.21 16.29 -2.27
C THR A 50 7.28 16.87 -3.33
N ALA A 51 5.99 16.50 -3.34
CA ALA A 51 5.01 17.06 -4.27
C ALA A 51 4.86 18.58 -4.09
N ARG A 52 4.78 19.04 -2.84
CA ARG A 52 4.71 20.46 -2.51
C ARG A 52 5.97 21.20 -2.96
N ASP A 53 7.14 20.67 -2.61
CA ASP A 53 8.42 21.34 -2.90
C ASP A 53 8.72 21.37 -4.40
N ALA A 54 8.55 20.25 -5.10
CA ALA A 54 8.78 20.14 -6.54
C ALA A 54 7.78 20.97 -7.36
N SER A 55 6.55 21.18 -6.86
CA SER A 55 5.55 22.03 -7.52
C SER A 55 5.63 23.51 -7.15
N GLY A 56 6.61 23.92 -6.31
CA GLY A 56 6.70 25.29 -5.78
C GLY A 56 5.47 25.66 -4.94
N GLY A 57 4.81 24.72 -4.30
CA GLY A 57 3.63 24.91 -3.46
C GLY A 57 2.29 24.94 -4.23
N SER A 58 2.31 24.65 -5.54
CA SER A 58 1.04 24.58 -6.31
C SER A 58 0.29 23.25 -6.12
N ILE A 59 0.87 22.26 -5.43
CA ILE A 59 0.22 21.05 -4.93
C ILE A 59 0.39 21.01 -3.41
N ASP A 60 -0.72 20.84 -2.68
CA ASP A 60 -0.78 20.72 -1.23
C ASP A 60 -1.59 19.47 -0.85
N ILE A 61 -0.92 18.46 -0.30
CA ILE A 61 -1.52 17.16 0.04
C ILE A 61 -1.57 17.02 1.56
N THR A 62 -2.80 16.96 2.10
CA THR A 62 -3.02 16.68 3.52
C THR A 62 -3.15 15.17 3.73
N SER A 63 -2.22 14.60 4.49
CA SER A 63 -2.23 13.17 4.82
C SER A 63 -3.16 12.85 5.98
N HIS A 64 -4.04 11.85 5.80
CA HIS A 64 -4.97 11.37 6.82
C HIS A 64 -4.67 9.90 7.12
N PHE A 65 -4.20 9.63 8.33
CA PHE A 65 -3.79 8.30 8.77
C PHE A 65 -4.83 7.63 9.70
N GLY A 66 -4.74 6.31 9.84
CA GLY A 66 -5.59 5.53 10.73
C GLY A 66 -7.07 5.50 10.34
N GLY A 67 -7.40 5.77 9.08
CA GLY A 67 -8.79 5.88 8.63
C GLY A 67 -9.53 7.10 9.16
N SER A 68 -8.83 8.17 9.59
CA SER A 68 -9.39 9.32 10.30
C SER A 68 -10.46 10.11 9.52
N ILE A 69 -10.46 10.02 8.18
CA ILE A 69 -11.51 10.63 7.33
C ILE A 69 -12.65 9.67 6.97
N GLY A 70 -12.74 8.51 7.68
CA GLY A 70 -13.87 7.59 7.60
C GLY A 70 -13.78 6.54 6.51
N TYR A 71 -12.72 6.50 5.69
CA TYR A 71 -12.51 5.49 4.67
C TYR A 71 -11.53 4.40 5.14
N LYS A 72 -11.86 3.13 4.91
CA LYS A 72 -10.99 1.96 5.08
C LYS A 72 -10.42 1.54 3.72
N SER A 73 -9.31 0.80 3.70
CA SER A 73 -8.67 0.36 2.44
C SER A 73 -9.62 -0.32 1.45
N LYS A 74 -10.58 -1.09 1.94
CA LYS A 74 -11.58 -1.77 1.09
C LYS A 74 -12.52 -0.81 0.34
N GLU A 75 -12.59 0.45 0.77
CA GLU A 75 -13.47 1.50 0.21
C GLU A 75 -12.69 2.48 -0.67
N HIS A 76 -11.35 2.53 -0.53
CA HIS A 76 -10.51 3.50 -1.21
C HIS A 76 -10.60 3.39 -2.74
N PHE A 77 -10.62 2.15 -3.27
CA PHE A 77 -10.56 1.94 -4.72
C PHE A 77 -11.76 2.56 -5.43
N ASP A 78 -12.97 2.28 -4.94
CA ASP A 78 -14.20 2.84 -5.50
C ASP A 78 -14.29 4.35 -5.22
N ALA A 79 -13.93 4.79 -4.00
CA ALA A 79 -13.98 6.21 -3.64
C ALA A 79 -13.02 7.07 -4.51
N VAL A 80 -11.85 6.53 -4.88
CA VAL A 80 -10.93 7.22 -5.80
C VAL A 80 -11.44 7.15 -7.24
N ALA A 81 -11.96 6.00 -7.70
CA ALA A 81 -12.55 5.88 -9.04
C ALA A 81 -13.67 6.90 -9.28
N ASP A 82 -14.55 7.08 -8.28
CA ASP A 82 -15.70 7.97 -8.31
C ASP A 82 -15.35 9.45 -8.03
N GLY A 83 -14.10 9.76 -7.66
CA GLY A 83 -13.63 11.10 -7.30
C GLY A 83 -14.10 11.60 -5.94
N ALA A 84 -14.68 10.73 -5.07
CA ALA A 84 -15.00 11.05 -3.69
C ALA A 84 -13.74 11.26 -2.83
N LEU A 85 -12.65 10.56 -3.17
CA LEU A 85 -11.30 10.82 -2.71
C LEU A 85 -10.43 11.17 -3.92
N PRO A 86 -9.64 12.25 -3.88
CA PRO A 86 -8.71 12.53 -4.96
C PRO A 86 -7.58 11.51 -5.04
N ILE A 87 -7.08 11.02 -3.90
CA ILE A 87 -5.91 10.15 -3.79
C ILE A 87 -5.99 9.28 -2.53
N ALA A 88 -5.47 8.05 -2.60
CA ALA A 88 -5.38 7.15 -1.45
C ALA A 88 -4.16 6.23 -1.50
N ASN A 89 -3.69 5.79 -0.32
CA ASN A 89 -2.77 4.66 -0.17
C ASN A 89 -3.57 3.45 0.31
N THR A 90 -3.63 2.39 -0.51
CA THR A 90 -4.57 1.28 -0.36
C THR A 90 -3.85 -0.05 -0.25
N SER A 91 -4.24 -0.88 0.71
CA SER A 91 -3.83 -2.28 0.79
C SER A 91 -4.53 -3.09 -0.30
N MET A 92 -3.79 -3.51 -1.34
CA MET A 92 -4.36 -4.07 -2.55
C MET A 92 -5.12 -5.38 -2.32
N GLY A 93 -4.64 -6.25 -1.43
CA GLY A 93 -5.34 -7.49 -1.12
C GLY A 93 -6.79 -7.28 -0.63
N GLN A 94 -7.09 -6.15 0.02
CA GLN A 94 -8.43 -5.86 0.52
C GLN A 94 -9.45 -5.54 -0.60
N VAL A 95 -8.97 -5.08 -1.75
CA VAL A 95 -9.80 -4.75 -2.93
C VAL A 95 -9.72 -5.80 -4.04
N ALA A 96 -9.08 -6.95 -3.78
CA ALA A 96 -8.96 -8.05 -4.73
C ALA A 96 -10.32 -8.69 -5.14
N GLY A 97 -11.38 -8.40 -4.42
CA GLY A 97 -12.75 -8.77 -4.81
C GLY A 97 -13.26 -7.97 -5.99
N ILE A 98 -12.77 -6.74 -6.17
CA ILE A 98 -13.08 -5.86 -7.32
C ILE A 98 -12.22 -6.25 -8.51
N GLU A 99 -10.90 -6.34 -8.28
CA GLU A 99 -9.91 -6.65 -9.30
C GLU A 99 -9.01 -7.79 -8.82
N PRO A 100 -9.19 -9.03 -9.33
CA PRO A 100 -8.42 -10.20 -8.87
C PRO A 100 -6.90 -10.05 -9.01
N MET A 101 -6.40 -9.22 -9.94
CA MET A 101 -4.97 -8.93 -10.11
C MET A 101 -4.34 -8.43 -8.79
N PHE A 102 -5.06 -7.71 -7.96
CA PHE A 102 -4.56 -7.16 -6.71
C PHE A 102 -4.23 -8.22 -5.64
N LEU A 103 -4.61 -9.47 -5.85
CA LEU A 103 -4.22 -10.56 -4.96
C LEU A 103 -2.78 -11.06 -5.20
N LEU A 104 -2.15 -10.71 -6.31
CA LEU A 104 -0.84 -11.24 -6.72
C LEU A 104 0.23 -11.14 -5.63
N SER A 105 0.41 -9.95 -5.03
CA SER A 105 1.41 -9.74 -3.97
C SER A 105 1.07 -10.43 -2.64
N SER A 106 -0.16 -10.93 -2.50
CA SER A 106 -0.64 -11.68 -1.33
C SER A 106 -0.69 -13.18 -1.56
N LEU A 107 -0.27 -13.68 -2.74
CA LEU A 107 -0.24 -15.12 -3.00
C LEU A 107 0.71 -15.82 -2.00
N PRO A 108 0.27 -16.95 -1.41
CA PRO A 108 0.99 -17.62 -0.34
C PRO A 108 2.41 -18.04 -0.78
N PHE A 109 3.44 -17.62 -0.05
CA PHE A 109 4.84 -18.04 -0.26
C PHE A 109 5.38 -17.78 -1.69
N LEU A 110 4.80 -16.82 -2.42
CA LEU A 110 5.28 -16.44 -3.77
C LEU A 110 6.62 -15.73 -3.71
N VAL A 111 6.77 -14.82 -2.75
CA VAL A 111 8.00 -14.06 -2.50
C VAL A 111 8.47 -14.29 -1.06
N GLY A 112 9.77 -14.46 -0.86
CA GLY A 112 10.37 -14.71 0.44
C GLY A 112 11.42 -13.66 0.85
N SER A 113 11.74 -12.71 -0.04
CA SER A 113 12.74 -11.67 0.20
C SER A 113 12.36 -10.34 -0.44
N ALA A 114 12.98 -9.24 0.02
CA ALA A 114 12.78 -7.91 -0.55
C ALA A 114 13.15 -7.84 -2.04
N SER A 115 14.23 -8.52 -2.45
CA SER A 115 14.63 -8.57 -3.87
C SER A 115 13.62 -9.33 -4.73
N GLU A 116 13.06 -10.42 -4.24
CA GLU A 116 11.99 -11.17 -4.94
C GLU A 116 10.71 -10.32 -5.04
N ALA A 117 10.35 -9.59 -3.98
CA ALA A 117 9.20 -8.69 -4.00
C ALA A 117 9.40 -7.55 -5.01
N GLN A 118 10.60 -6.97 -5.10
CA GLN A 118 10.94 -5.95 -6.10
C GLN A 118 10.85 -6.52 -7.51
N THR A 119 11.43 -7.70 -7.76
CA THR A 119 11.35 -8.37 -9.07
C THR A 119 9.89 -8.63 -9.48
N LEU A 120 9.06 -9.10 -8.54
CA LEU A 120 7.64 -9.32 -8.82
C LEU A 120 6.92 -8.01 -9.14
N TRP A 121 7.23 -6.93 -8.40
CA TRP A 121 6.69 -5.60 -8.66
C TRP A 121 7.07 -5.10 -10.05
N ASP A 122 8.34 -5.18 -10.43
CA ASP A 122 8.84 -4.68 -11.73
C ASP A 122 8.17 -5.39 -12.91
N VAL A 123 7.94 -6.70 -12.79
CA VAL A 123 7.22 -7.50 -13.78
C VAL A 123 5.73 -7.17 -13.81
N ALA A 124 5.10 -6.99 -12.64
CA ALA A 124 3.64 -6.84 -12.54
C ALA A 124 3.16 -5.40 -12.71
N LYS A 125 4.03 -4.39 -12.53
CA LYS A 125 3.67 -2.97 -12.58
C LYS A 125 2.86 -2.57 -13.81
N PRO A 126 3.22 -2.94 -15.07
CA PRO A 126 2.44 -2.57 -16.24
C PRO A 126 0.99 -3.10 -16.19
N TYR A 127 0.79 -4.31 -15.66
CA TYR A 127 -0.55 -4.89 -15.52
C TYR A 127 -1.37 -4.18 -14.45
N TYR A 128 -0.74 -3.74 -13.35
CA TYR A 128 -1.40 -2.92 -12.35
C TYR A 128 -1.80 -1.55 -12.92
N GLU A 129 -0.92 -0.91 -13.69
CA GLU A 129 -1.21 0.37 -14.36
C GLU A 129 -2.44 0.26 -15.27
N GLU A 130 -2.57 -0.84 -16.04
CA GLU A 130 -3.75 -1.10 -16.86
C GLU A 130 -5.03 -1.28 -16.02
N VAL A 131 -4.93 -1.99 -14.88
CA VAL A 131 -6.06 -2.14 -13.95
C VAL A 131 -6.53 -0.79 -13.44
N PHE A 132 -5.63 0.07 -12.98
CA PHE A 132 -5.98 1.39 -12.48
C PHE A 132 -6.55 2.28 -13.60
N ALA A 133 -5.94 2.26 -14.79
CA ALA A 133 -6.37 3.08 -15.92
C ALA A 133 -7.80 2.77 -16.37
N ARG A 134 -8.18 1.47 -16.44
CA ARG A 134 -9.56 1.09 -16.82
C ARG A 134 -10.61 1.39 -15.74
N ASN A 135 -10.17 1.70 -14.52
CA ASN A 135 -11.00 2.07 -13.38
C ASN A 135 -10.90 3.58 -13.04
N ASN A 136 -10.64 4.44 -14.02
CA ASN A 136 -10.54 5.90 -13.87
C ASN A 136 -9.50 6.34 -12.83
N GLN A 137 -8.36 5.65 -12.74
CA GLN A 137 -7.32 5.94 -11.77
C GLN A 137 -5.92 5.88 -12.42
N ILE A 138 -4.96 6.53 -11.77
CA ILE A 138 -3.53 6.46 -12.11
C ILE A 138 -2.79 5.89 -10.92
N LEU A 139 -2.00 4.84 -11.15
CA LEU A 139 -1.05 4.30 -10.18
C LEU A 139 0.17 5.23 -10.08
N LEU A 140 0.50 5.68 -8.88
CA LEU A 140 1.65 6.56 -8.64
C LEU A 140 2.87 5.77 -8.16
N TYR A 141 2.74 5.02 -7.07
CA TYR A 141 3.81 4.17 -6.53
C TYR A 141 3.27 3.01 -5.70
N ALA A 142 4.13 2.04 -5.41
CA ALA A 142 3.86 0.97 -4.46
C ALA A 142 4.81 1.04 -3.26
N SER A 143 4.31 0.62 -2.10
CA SER A 143 5.09 0.45 -0.88
C SER A 143 4.90 -0.97 -0.34
N PRO A 144 6.01 -1.72 -0.11
CA PRO A 144 5.95 -3.12 0.31
C PRO A 144 5.72 -3.25 1.81
N TRP A 145 5.02 -4.32 2.20
CA TRP A 145 5.03 -4.80 3.58
C TRP A 145 6.22 -5.74 3.81
N PRO A 146 6.85 -5.70 5.00
CA PRO A 146 7.73 -6.78 5.43
C PRO A 146 7.00 -8.13 5.43
N PRO A 147 7.73 -9.26 5.43
CA PRO A 147 7.13 -10.60 5.41
C PRO A 147 6.10 -10.78 6.52
N ALA A 148 4.93 -11.32 6.15
CA ALA A 148 3.84 -11.54 7.10
C ALA A 148 4.08 -12.80 7.93
N GLY A 149 3.77 -12.71 9.23
CA GLY A 149 3.79 -13.79 10.20
C GLY A 149 2.47 -13.88 10.97
N ILE A 150 2.38 -14.80 11.92
CA ILE A 150 1.22 -14.98 12.77
C ILE A 150 1.51 -14.45 14.17
N TRP A 151 0.83 -13.39 14.55
CA TRP A 151 0.76 -12.89 15.92
C TRP A 151 -0.33 -13.65 16.67
N ALA A 152 -0.04 -14.12 17.89
CA ALA A 152 -1.02 -14.85 18.69
C ALA A 152 -0.72 -14.79 20.20
N LYS A 153 -1.68 -15.26 21.03
CA LYS A 153 -1.52 -15.42 22.48
C LYS A 153 -0.65 -16.61 22.87
N LYS A 154 -0.27 -17.46 21.91
CA LYS A 154 0.59 -18.64 22.08
C LYS A 154 1.44 -18.84 20.83
N ALA A 155 2.46 -19.67 20.93
CA ALA A 155 3.25 -20.10 19.77
C ALA A 155 2.39 -20.83 18.75
N ILE A 156 2.41 -20.38 17.49
CA ILE A 156 1.72 -21.04 16.35
C ILE A 156 2.81 -21.63 15.45
N VAL A 157 3.11 -22.90 15.67
CA VAL A 157 4.25 -23.62 15.03
C VAL A 157 3.88 -25.00 14.49
N SER A 158 2.60 -25.35 14.51
CA SER A 158 2.08 -26.62 13.99
C SER A 158 0.59 -26.49 13.64
N GLY A 159 0.04 -27.45 12.89
CA GLY A 159 -1.40 -27.53 12.64
C GLY A 159 -2.22 -27.60 13.92
N ASP A 160 -1.78 -28.38 14.91
CA ASP A 160 -2.45 -28.51 16.21
C ASP A 160 -2.46 -27.17 16.98
N SER A 161 -1.36 -26.41 16.94
CA SER A 161 -1.31 -25.10 17.59
C SER A 161 -2.18 -24.05 16.90
N LEU A 162 -2.44 -24.21 15.59
CA LEU A 162 -3.28 -23.34 14.78
C LEU A 162 -4.78 -23.72 14.86
N ALA A 163 -5.08 -25.00 15.07
CA ALA A 163 -6.46 -25.53 14.99
C ALA A 163 -7.45 -24.72 15.83
N GLY A 164 -8.51 -24.23 15.19
CA GLY A 164 -9.60 -23.48 15.82
C GLY A 164 -9.23 -22.07 16.31
N VAL A 165 -7.98 -21.61 16.14
CA VAL A 165 -7.59 -20.25 16.53
C VAL A 165 -8.29 -19.23 15.64
N LYS A 166 -8.93 -18.23 16.26
CA LYS A 166 -9.58 -17.14 15.54
C LYS A 166 -8.54 -16.16 15.04
N VAL A 167 -8.12 -16.32 13.78
CA VAL A 167 -7.07 -15.48 13.18
C VAL A 167 -7.66 -14.50 12.18
N ARG A 168 -7.35 -13.22 12.34
CA ARG A 168 -7.65 -12.21 11.31
C ARG A 168 -6.65 -12.31 10.18
N ALA A 169 -7.12 -12.33 8.94
CA ALA A 169 -6.33 -12.04 7.74
C ALA A 169 -6.80 -10.75 7.07
N TRP A 170 -5.95 -10.13 6.24
CA TRP A 170 -6.31 -8.87 5.57
C TRP A 170 -7.07 -9.09 4.26
N ASP A 171 -6.98 -10.28 3.67
CA ASP A 171 -7.57 -10.61 2.37
C ASP A 171 -8.08 -12.05 2.28
N ALA A 172 -8.65 -12.37 1.12
CA ALA A 172 -9.20 -13.69 0.84
C ALA A 172 -8.13 -14.78 0.77
N SER A 173 -6.89 -14.44 0.33
CA SER A 173 -5.78 -15.39 0.23
C SER A 173 -5.38 -15.93 1.60
N GLY A 174 -5.05 -15.03 2.52
CA GLY A 174 -4.70 -15.38 3.90
C GLY A 174 -5.84 -16.08 4.63
N THR A 175 -7.07 -15.62 4.43
CA THR A 175 -8.25 -16.23 5.05
C THR A 175 -8.43 -17.67 4.59
N SER A 176 -8.42 -17.93 3.27
CA SER A 176 -8.62 -19.26 2.71
C SER A 176 -7.48 -20.22 3.10
N THR A 177 -6.22 -19.75 3.03
CA THR A 177 -5.06 -20.56 3.41
C THR A 177 -5.14 -21.00 4.87
N LEU A 178 -5.42 -20.07 5.80
CA LEU A 178 -5.50 -20.37 7.22
C LEU A 178 -6.72 -21.25 7.57
N GLN A 179 -7.86 -21.04 6.91
CA GLN A 179 -9.04 -21.92 7.08
C GLN A 179 -8.73 -23.35 6.63
N THR A 180 -8.08 -23.51 5.47
CA THR A 180 -7.68 -24.84 4.97
C THR A 180 -6.67 -25.51 5.90
N ALA A 181 -5.82 -24.73 6.57
CA ALA A 181 -4.87 -25.22 7.57
C ALA A 181 -5.50 -25.48 8.96
N GLY A 182 -6.81 -25.24 9.14
CA GLY A 182 -7.56 -25.57 10.34
C GLY A 182 -7.85 -24.41 11.30
N ALA A 183 -7.46 -23.17 10.98
CA ALA A 183 -7.80 -21.99 11.78
C ALA A 183 -9.27 -21.56 11.58
N ALA A 184 -9.85 -20.87 12.57
CA ALA A 184 -11.08 -20.10 12.42
C ALA A 184 -10.76 -18.70 11.87
N ALA A 185 -10.26 -18.64 10.62
CA ALA A 185 -9.80 -17.39 10.03
C ALA A 185 -10.95 -16.55 9.49
N ILE A 186 -10.84 -15.22 9.63
CA ILE A 186 -11.80 -14.24 9.11
C ILE A 186 -11.07 -13.09 8.42
N GLN A 187 -11.67 -12.55 7.37
CA GLN A 187 -11.19 -11.32 6.74
C GLN A 187 -11.72 -10.10 7.49
N MET A 188 -10.84 -9.11 7.75
CA MET A 188 -11.21 -7.90 8.48
C MET A 188 -10.32 -6.73 8.10
N SER A 189 -10.88 -5.51 7.99
CA SER A 189 -10.14 -4.27 7.79
C SER A 189 -9.20 -3.98 8.96
N TRP A 190 -8.11 -3.24 8.69
CA TRP A 190 -7.07 -2.97 9.67
C TRP A 190 -7.59 -2.18 10.89
N ALA A 191 -8.42 -1.18 10.67
CA ALA A 191 -9.00 -0.34 11.73
C ALA A 191 -9.81 -1.13 12.78
N ASP A 192 -10.32 -2.32 12.43
CA ASP A 192 -11.13 -3.16 13.31
C ASP A 192 -10.28 -4.12 14.15
N VAL A 193 -8.98 -4.29 13.84
CA VAL A 193 -8.13 -5.35 14.44
C VAL A 193 -7.93 -5.14 15.94
N VAL A 194 -7.44 -3.97 16.36
CA VAL A 194 -7.15 -3.70 17.78
C VAL A 194 -8.42 -3.77 18.64
N PRO A 195 -9.56 -3.18 18.24
CA PRO A 195 -10.83 -3.38 18.95
C PRO A 195 -11.23 -4.85 19.10
N GLN A 196 -11.02 -5.69 18.09
CA GLN A 196 -11.33 -7.11 18.14
C GLN A 196 -10.36 -7.91 19.00
N LEU A 197 -9.07 -7.53 19.03
CA LEU A 197 -8.10 -8.10 19.98
C LEU A 197 -8.48 -7.77 21.44
N ALA A 198 -8.82 -6.51 21.70
CA ALA A 198 -9.18 -6.01 23.02
C ALA A 198 -10.47 -6.70 23.57
N SER A 199 -11.46 -6.92 22.69
CA SER A 199 -12.71 -7.60 23.08
C SER A 199 -12.62 -9.13 23.11
N GLY A 200 -11.51 -9.74 22.64
CA GLY A 200 -11.37 -11.19 22.51
C GLY A 200 -12.16 -11.78 21.32
N GLY A 201 -12.56 -10.95 20.36
CA GLY A 201 -13.23 -11.40 19.13
C GLY A 201 -12.30 -12.21 18.23
N ILE A 202 -10.98 -11.91 18.27
CA ILE A 202 -9.92 -12.67 17.62
C ILE A 202 -8.80 -13.02 18.61
N ASP A 203 -8.06 -14.11 18.33
CA ASP A 203 -6.97 -14.63 19.16
C ASP A 203 -5.60 -14.45 18.51
N GLY A 204 -5.56 -14.08 17.23
CA GLY A 204 -4.35 -13.84 16.46
C GLY A 204 -4.58 -13.04 15.19
N VAL A 205 -3.49 -12.61 14.59
CA VAL A 205 -3.48 -11.77 13.39
C VAL A 205 -2.40 -12.24 12.44
N LEU A 206 -2.77 -12.55 11.21
CA LEU A 206 -1.82 -12.67 10.10
C LEU A 206 -1.47 -11.26 9.63
N THR A 207 -0.24 -10.82 9.89
CA THR A 207 0.32 -9.55 9.45
C THR A 207 1.84 -9.54 9.64
N SER A 208 2.54 -8.55 9.11
CA SER A 208 3.98 -8.39 9.33
C SER A 208 4.33 -8.00 10.77
N ALA A 209 5.61 -8.11 11.13
CA ALA A 209 6.13 -7.52 12.35
C ALA A 209 5.83 -6.01 12.42
N GLU A 210 6.03 -5.29 11.30
CA GLU A 210 5.72 -3.87 11.13
C GLU A 210 4.28 -3.50 11.52
N GLY A 211 3.31 -4.25 11.01
CA GLY A 211 1.91 -4.01 11.35
C GLY A 211 1.66 -4.13 12.86
N GLY A 212 2.17 -5.21 13.47
CA GLY A 212 1.96 -5.46 14.89
C GLY A 212 2.68 -4.46 15.79
N THR A 213 3.91 -4.04 15.46
CA THR A 213 4.65 -3.02 16.25
C THR A 213 3.95 -1.67 16.19
N ASN A 214 3.56 -1.18 14.99
CA ASN A 214 2.84 0.07 14.85
C ASN A 214 1.49 0.10 15.58
N ALA A 215 0.83 -1.05 15.73
CA ALA A 215 -0.44 -1.19 16.45
C ALA A 215 -0.26 -1.66 17.90
N LYS A 216 0.97 -1.77 18.40
CA LYS A 216 1.32 -2.19 19.77
C LYS A 216 0.66 -3.51 20.19
N PHE A 217 0.75 -4.53 19.33
CA PHE A 217 0.08 -5.81 19.58
C PHE A 217 0.57 -6.52 20.86
N TRP A 218 1.73 -6.14 21.43
CA TRP A 218 2.19 -6.62 22.73
C TRP A 218 1.23 -6.31 23.89
N GLU A 219 0.29 -5.39 23.73
CA GLU A 219 -0.77 -5.14 24.71
C GLU A 219 -1.82 -6.26 24.75
N HIS A 220 -1.89 -7.10 23.71
CA HIS A 220 -2.92 -8.12 23.54
C HIS A 220 -2.38 -9.53 23.24
N LEU A 221 -1.20 -9.61 22.62
CA LEU A 221 -0.59 -10.83 22.11
C LEU A 221 0.82 -11.00 22.69
N THR A 222 1.33 -12.23 22.68
CA THR A 222 2.60 -12.57 23.34
C THR A 222 3.61 -13.25 22.42
N HIS A 223 3.19 -13.72 21.23
CA HIS A 223 4.04 -14.48 20.30
C HIS A 223 3.89 -13.98 18.88
N PHE A 224 4.98 -14.09 18.12
CA PHE A 224 5.01 -13.90 16.68
C PHE A 224 5.74 -15.06 16.01
N SER A 225 5.08 -15.77 15.10
CA SER A 225 5.69 -16.84 14.30
C SER A 225 6.02 -16.30 12.91
N ALA A 226 7.31 -16.19 12.57
CA ALA A 226 7.82 -15.60 11.34
C ALA A 226 7.70 -16.60 10.17
N ILE A 227 6.48 -16.88 9.73
CA ILE A 227 6.20 -17.86 8.66
C ILE A 227 6.52 -17.33 7.25
N ASN A 228 6.80 -16.03 7.10
CA ASN A 228 7.08 -15.38 5.80
C ASN A 228 6.00 -15.68 4.75
N TYR A 229 4.74 -15.50 5.13
CA TYR A 229 3.58 -15.87 4.32
C TYR A 229 3.54 -15.18 2.96
N SER A 230 3.72 -13.87 2.94
CA SER A 230 3.79 -13.03 1.73
C SER A 230 4.35 -11.64 2.06
N MET A 231 4.72 -10.88 1.05
CA MET A 231 5.12 -9.47 1.14
C MET A 231 4.14 -8.66 0.28
N SER A 232 2.95 -8.40 0.85
CA SER A 232 1.88 -7.68 0.14
C SER A 232 2.26 -6.23 -0.13
N LEU A 233 1.54 -5.59 -1.07
CA LEU A 233 1.77 -4.20 -1.45
C LEU A 233 0.60 -3.32 -1.00
N ASN A 234 0.93 -2.13 -0.51
CA ASN A 234 0.06 -0.98 -0.65
C ASN A 234 0.41 -0.24 -1.93
N MET A 235 -0.58 0.36 -2.57
CA MET A 235 -0.38 1.20 -3.75
C MET A 235 -1.03 2.56 -3.52
N THR A 236 -0.31 3.61 -3.92
CA THR A 236 -0.84 4.97 -3.95
C THR A 236 -1.37 5.24 -5.35
N HIS A 237 -2.62 5.63 -5.42
CA HIS A 237 -3.34 5.88 -6.66
C HIS A 237 -4.19 7.14 -6.55
N VAL A 238 -4.39 7.81 -7.67
CA VAL A 238 -5.09 9.09 -7.80
C VAL A 238 -6.23 8.96 -8.79
N ASN A 239 -7.33 9.68 -8.57
CA ASN A 239 -8.42 9.80 -9.53
C ASN A 239 -7.89 10.38 -10.86
N LYS A 240 -8.21 9.72 -11.97
CA LYS A 240 -7.68 10.10 -13.30
C LYS A 240 -8.14 11.49 -13.73
N ASP A 241 -9.39 11.88 -13.48
CA ASP A 241 -9.89 13.19 -13.87
C ASP A 241 -9.20 14.30 -13.06
N ALA A 242 -8.95 14.07 -11.76
CA ALA A 242 -8.20 14.99 -10.91
C ALA A 242 -6.72 15.10 -11.37
N TYR A 243 -6.11 14.00 -11.81
CA TYR A 243 -4.76 13.98 -12.36
C TYR A 243 -4.67 14.68 -13.71
N ASP A 244 -5.63 14.45 -14.61
CA ASP A 244 -5.67 15.04 -15.94
C ASP A 244 -5.92 16.57 -15.90
N ALA A 245 -6.58 17.07 -14.84
CA ALA A 245 -6.77 18.49 -14.60
C ALA A 245 -5.50 19.24 -14.20
N LEU A 246 -4.43 18.52 -13.82
CA LEU A 246 -3.14 19.13 -13.44
C LEU A 246 -2.41 19.69 -14.65
N SER A 247 -1.59 20.73 -14.43
CA SER A 247 -0.62 21.20 -15.42
C SER A 247 0.52 20.16 -15.63
N ASP A 248 1.27 20.30 -16.72
CA ASP A 248 2.42 19.42 -16.99
C ASP A 248 3.48 19.51 -15.88
N ASP A 249 3.74 20.71 -15.34
CA ASP A 249 4.67 20.92 -14.21
C ASP A 249 4.16 20.23 -12.95
N GLN A 250 2.88 20.29 -12.66
CA GLN A 250 2.27 19.60 -11.52
C GLN A 250 2.34 18.07 -11.67
N ARG A 251 2.07 17.53 -12.86
CA ARG A 251 2.22 16.09 -13.13
C ARG A 251 3.68 15.64 -12.99
N ALA A 252 4.63 16.45 -13.47
CA ALA A 252 6.06 16.19 -13.28
C ALA A 252 6.47 16.20 -11.80
N ALA A 253 5.94 17.13 -11.00
CA ALA A 253 6.15 17.19 -9.56
C ALA A 253 5.61 15.95 -8.84
N LEU A 254 4.40 15.47 -9.20
CA LEU A 254 3.84 14.22 -8.66
C LEU A 254 4.67 12.99 -9.05
N SER A 255 5.20 12.94 -10.27
CA SER A 255 6.09 11.85 -10.70
C SER A 255 7.39 11.83 -9.88
N THR A 256 8.00 13.00 -9.63
CA THR A 256 9.17 13.13 -8.76
C THR A 256 8.85 12.68 -7.34
N ALA A 257 7.72 13.08 -6.80
CA ALA A 257 7.26 12.69 -5.47
C ALA A 257 6.97 11.19 -5.35
N ALA A 258 6.36 10.59 -6.38
CA ALA A 258 6.08 9.16 -6.43
C ALA A 258 7.38 8.33 -6.42
N GLN A 259 8.40 8.77 -7.16
CA GLN A 259 9.71 8.11 -7.14
C GLN A 259 10.36 8.21 -5.76
N ALA A 260 10.40 9.41 -5.15
CA ALA A 260 10.96 9.60 -3.82
C ALA A 260 10.28 8.75 -2.74
N ALA A 261 8.94 8.69 -2.76
CA ALA A 261 8.15 7.85 -1.85
C ALA A 261 8.37 6.35 -2.06
N SER A 262 8.51 5.93 -3.32
CA SER A 262 8.87 4.54 -3.67
C SER A 262 10.24 4.18 -3.12
N ASP A 263 11.25 5.02 -3.37
CA ASP A 263 12.64 4.80 -2.91
C ASP A 263 12.70 4.73 -1.37
N GLU A 264 11.98 5.60 -0.67
CA GLU A 264 11.84 5.57 0.79
C GLU A 264 11.26 4.24 1.27
N ALA A 265 10.11 3.82 0.73
CA ALA A 265 9.42 2.62 1.18
C ALA A 265 10.23 1.33 0.92
N TRP A 266 10.81 1.19 -0.28
CA TRP A 266 11.61 0.02 -0.63
C TRP A 266 12.95 0.01 0.10
N GLY A 267 13.58 1.19 0.29
CA GLY A 267 14.83 1.35 1.03
C GLY A 267 14.68 1.00 2.51
N ALA A 268 13.60 1.43 3.15
CA ALA A 268 13.32 1.15 4.56
C ALA A 268 13.16 -0.35 4.85
N LEU A 269 12.70 -1.15 3.88
CA LEU A 269 12.45 -2.57 4.05
C LEU A 269 13.68 -3.36 4.53
N ALA A 270 14.89 -2.93 4.12
CA ALA A 270 16.15 -3.63 4.45
C ALA A 270 16.44 -3.70 5.96
N THR A 271 16.12 -2.64 6.71
CA THR A 271 16.40 -2.55 8.16
C THR A 271 15.16 -2.81 9.01
N ARG A 272 13.98 -2.50 8.50
CA ARG A 272 12.73 -2.49 9.25
C ARG A 272 12.37 -3.83 9.90
N VAL A 273 12.66 -4.96 9.25
CA VAL A 273 12.39 -6.29 9.83
C VAL A 273 13.20 -6.50 11.12
N ALA A 274 14.49 -6.14 11.11
CA ALA A 274 15.36 -6.30 12.27
C ALA A 274 14.97 -5.32 13.40
N GLU A 275 14.66 -4.08 13.07
CA GLU A 275 14.18 -3.07 14.01
C GLU A 275 12.87 -3.50 14.68
N ASN A 276 11.91 -3.97 13.91
CA ASN A 276 10.62 -4.46 14.43
C ASN A 276 10.81 -5.67 15.35
N PHE A 277 11.68 -6.63 15.00
CA PHE A 277 11.95 -7.78 15.87
C PHE A 277 12.57 -7.34 17.20
N ALA A 278 13.53 -6.41 17.17
CA ALA A 278 14.12 -5.86 18.38
C ALA A 278 13.09 -5.12 19.26
N GLU A 279 12.21 -4.34 18.66
CA GLU A 279 11.13 -3.63 19.36
C GLU A 279 10.13 -4.62 19.98
N MET A 280 9.74 -5.66 19.23
CA MET A 280 8.87 -6.74 19.71
C MET A 280 9.47 -7.45 20.94
N GLU A 281 10.74 -7.87 20.85
CA GLU A 281 11.45 -8.54 21.92
C GLU A 281 11.58 -7.62 23.16
N ALA A 282 11.87 -6.34 22.97
CA ALA A 282 11.92 -5.34 24.05
C ALA A 282 10.57 -5.12 24.75
N ASN A 283 9.46 -5.34 24.05
CA ASN A 283 8.09 -5.26 24.60
C ASN A 283 7.53 -6.63 25.03
N GLY A 284 8.39 -7.66 25.17
CA GLY A 284 8.03 -8.95 25.76
C GLY A 284 7.37 -9.94 24.78
N ILE A 285 7.43 -9.70 23.48
CA ILE A 285 6.98 -10.67 22.47
C ILE A 285 8.03 -11.76 22.27
N THR A 286 7.60 -13.01 22.31
CA THR A 286 8.42 -14.15 21.89
C THR A 286 8.40 -14.23 20.36
N VAL A 287 9.52 -13.89 19.72
CA VAL A 287 9.69 -13.98 18.26
C VAL A 287 10.22 -15.35 17.88
N ILE A 288 9.43 -16.13 17.18
CA ILE A 288 9.78 -17.47 16.69
C ILE A 288 10.28 -17.32 15.24
N LYS A 289 11.62 -17.25 15.09
CA LYS A 289 12.28 -17.09 13.77
C LYS A 289 12.42 -18.45 13.06
N ASP A 290 12.69 -19.51 13.82
CA ASP A 290 12.87 -20.88 13.31
C ASP A 290 11.54 -21.64 13.39
N VAL A 291 10.66 -21.37 12.43
CA VAL A 291 9.37 -22.05 12.31
C VAL A 291 9.58 -23.45 11.71
N PRO A 292 9.01 -24.54 12.30
CA PRO A 292 9.17 -25.89 11.79
C PRO A 292 8.78 -26.04 10.31
N SER A 293 9.64 -26.68 9.52
CA SER A 293 9.43 -26.88 8.07
C SER A 293 8.16 -27.67 7.76
N GLU A 294 7.77 -28.60 8.65
CA GLU A 294 6.49 -29.34 8.53
C GLU A 294 5.29 -28.38 8.57
N PHE A 295 5.32 -27.39 9.46
CA PHE A 295 4.25 -26.38 9.55
C PHE A 295 4.23 -25.46 8.33
N LEU A 296 5.39 -25.01 7.85
CA LEU A 296 5.50 -24.22 6.63
C LEU A 296 4.98 -25.03 5.41
N GLY A 297 5.29 -26.33 5.33
CA GLY A 297 4.78 -27.24 4.32
C GLY A 297 3.25 -27.40 4.38
N LEU A 298 2.68 -27.50 5.58
CA LEU A 298 1.22 -27.51 5.78
C LEU A 298 0.59 -26.24 5.23
N LEU A 299 1.11 -25.08 5.61
CA LEU A 299 0.58 -23.77 5.16
C LEU A 299 0.72 -23.59 3.64
N SER A 300 1.86 -23.97 3.06
CA SER A 300 2.08 -23.90 1.62
C SER A 300 1.12 -24.80 0.85
N THR A 301 0.89 -26.04 1.31
CA THR A 301 -0.09 -26.95 0.73
C THR A 301 -1.52 -26.40 0.86
N SER A 302 -1.84 -25.83 2.01
CA SER A 302 -3.15 -25.21 2.27
C SER A 302 -3.42 -23.99 1.37
N GLY A 303 -2.36 -23.28 0.97
CA GLY A 303 -2.44 -22.14 0.05
C GLY A 303 -2.48 -22.52 -1.43
N ALA A 304 -2.27 -23.78 -1.81
CA ALA A 304 -2.15 -24.18 -3.21
C ALA A 304 -3.40 -23.88 -4.06
N SER A 305 -4.60 -24.03 -3.49
CA SER A 305 -5.86 -23.71 -4.17
C SER A 305 -5.99 -22.20 -4.48
N VAL A 306 -5.40 -21.34 -3.67
CA VAL A 306 -5.44 -19.89 -3.88
C VAL A 306 -4.80 -19.50 -5.21
N TYR A 307 -3.67 -20.14 -5.56
CA TYR A 307 -3.01 -19.92 -6.86
C TYR A 307 -3.89 -20.33 -8.03
N SER A 308 -4.45 -21.53 -7.99
CA SER A 308 -5.28 -22.03 -9.08
C SER A 308 -6.54 -21.20 -9.28
N ASP A 309 -7.13 -20.73 -8.20
CA ASP A 309 -8.33 -19.89 -8.25
C ASP A 309 -8.01 -18.47 -8.70
N TRP A 310 -6.86 -17.93 -8.31
CA TRP A 310 -6.36 -16.65 -8.81
C TRP A 310 -6.09 -16.72 -10.32
N LEU A 311 -5.36 -17.74 -10.80
CA LEU A 311 -5.07 -17.93 -12.22
C LEU A 311 -6.34 -18.08 -13.07
N LYS A 312 -7.36 -18.79 -12.56
CA LYS A 312 -8.66 -18.88 -13.27
C LYS A 312 -9.34 -17.53 -13.45
N LYS A 313 -9.16 -16.61 -12.48
CA LYS A 313 -9.79 -15.27 -12.50
C LYS A 313 -9.00 -14.28 -13.35
N VAL A 314 -7.67 -14.29 -13.24
CA VAL A 314 -6.78 -13.35 -13.95
C VAL A 314 -6.46 -13.84 -15.37
N GLY A 315 -6.41 -15.15 -15.59
CA GLY A 315 -6.18 -15.74 -16.92
C GLY A 315 -4.75 -15.55 -17.44
N ALA A 316 -4.62 -15.26 -18.73
CA ALA A 316 -3.33 -15.20 -19.43
C ALA A 316 -2.33 -14.20 -18.81
N ASP A 317 -2.79 -13.08 -18.30
CA ASP A 317 -1.93 -12.08 -17.67
C ASP A 317 -1.28 -12.63 -16.41
N GLY A 318 -2.03 -13.37 -15.58
CA GLY A 318 -1.49 -14.03 -14.40
C GLY A 318 -0.42 -15.07 -14.74
N GLU A 319 -0.64 -15.87 -15.79
CA GLU A 319 0.34 -16.84 -16.29
C GLU A 319 1.60 -16.13 -16.80
N ALA A 320 1.46 -15.06 -17.57
CA ALA A 320 2.57 -14.28 -18.11
C ALA A 320 3.41 -13.64 -16.99
N ILE A 321 2.78 -13.02 -15.99
CA ILE A 321 3.47 -12.43 -14.84
C ILE A 321 4.26 -13.50 -14.08
N LEU A 322 3.64 -14.64 -13.73
CA LEU A 322 4.33 -15.69 -12.98
C LEU A 322 5.46 -16.33 -13.79
N ALA A 323 5.32 -16.47 -15.11
CA ALA A 323 6.38 -16.96 -15.98
C ALA A 323 7.57 -15.99 -16.04
N ALA A 324 7.30 -14.69 -16.25
CA ALA A 324 8.33 -13.66 -16.30
C ALA A 324 9.06 -13.50 -14.95
N TYR A 325 8.32 -13.54 -13.84
CA TYR A 325 8.90 -13.52 -12.50
C TYR A 325 9.83 -14.71 -12.25
N ARG A 326 9.38 -15.93 -12.58
CA ARG A 326 10.20 -17.15 -12.40
C ARG A 326 11.46 -17.16 -13.27
N ALA A 327 11.43 -16.50 -14.43
CA ALA A 327 12.58 -16.39 -15.31
C ALA A 327 13.68 -15.44 -14.79
N GLN A 328 13.34 -14.56 -13.83
CA GLN A 328 14.25 -13.56 -13.24
C GLN A 328 14.69 -13.92 -11.80
N ARG A 329 14.16 -15.01 -11.25
CA ARG A 329 14.45 -15.49 -9.88
C ARG A 329 15.66 -16.41 -9.76
#